data_35304735908625178082758e734a4c7a
#
_entry.id   35304735908625178082758e734a4c7a
#
_cell.length_a   1.000
_cell.length_b   1.000
_cell.length_c   1.000
_cell.angle_alpha   90.00
_cell.angle_beta   90.00
_cell.angle_gamma   90.00
#
_symmetry.space_group_name_H-M   'P 1'
#
loop_
_entity.id
_entity.type
_entity.pdbx_description
1 polymer ?
#
loop_
_entity_poly.entity_id
_entity_poly.type
_entity_poly.pdbx_seq_one_letter_code
_entity_poly.pdbx_strand_id
1 'polypeptide(L)'
;PMRKSDFTGSIASVKASELSATTPTVGQSLVGKVAGVEVHQTSGAPGDGVTIRVRGVNSLSASSAPLYVIDGYPASEDVFINPSDIESIDILKDAASAAIYGSRGASGVVLITTKRGKDGEAAKVSYDFSYGIQQLDHKVDLLNSTQFRDLLIDARNNSYRLRATAAGVSWSPYDDNTVRAAKGFSLAEVGIPSMFYDFTTRTPVTPQYDTDWQDELFSNAGIMRHNVSVTGGSKAIKYMASLGYMDQDGIIAPSNHNRINARINLDAQITKRLTACISYSM
;
A
#
# COMPACT_ATOMS: atom_id res chain seq x y z
N PRO A 1 -29.90 -4.45 -18.17
CA PRO A 1 -28.65 -5.05 -17.65
C PRO A 1 -28.51 -6.44 -18.25
N MET A 2 -27.40 -6.68 -18.97
CA MET A 2 -27.06 -8.01 -19.46
C MET A 2 -26.81 -8.96 -18.30
N ARG A 3 -27.23 -10.20 -18.41
CA ARG A 3 -26.98 -11.23 -17.41
C ARG A 3 -25.52 -11.67 -17.50
N LYS A 4 -24.92 -12.06 -16.37
CA LYS A 4 -23.53 -12.55 -16.28
C LYS A 4 -23.26 -13.74 -17.22
N SER A 5 -24.29 -14.57 -17.49
CA SER A 5 -24.28 -15.68 -18.43
C SER A 5 -24.14 -15.28 -19.90
N ASP A 6 -24.41 -14.03 -20.25
CA ASP A 6 -24.44 -13.53 -21.61
C ASP A 6 -23.08 -12.97 -22.08
N PHE A 7 -22.10 -12.92 -21.14
CA PHE A 7 -20.74 -12.50 -21.44
C PHE A 7 -19.87 -13.71 -21.79
N THR A 8 -19.35 -13.72 -22.98
CA THR A 8 -18.41 -14.76 -23.47
C THR A 8 -16.95 -14.42 -23.17
N GLY A 9 -16.69 -13.29 -22.52
CA GLY A 9 -15.36 -12.76 -22.25
C GLY A 9 -14.71 -13.28 -20.95
N SER A 10 -13.43 -12.98 -20.78
CA SER A 10 -12.64 -13.33 -19.58
C SER A 10 -13.02 -12.43 -18.40
N ILE A 11 -14.05 -12.84 -17.63
CA ILE A 11 -14.46 -12.17 -16.40
C ILE A 11 -13.93 -12.95 -15.21
N ALA A 12 -13.24 -12.27 -14.29
CA ALA A 12 -12.92 -12.82 -12.99
C ALA A 12 -13.85 -12.21 -11.95
N SER A 13 -14.47 -13.04 -11.14
CA SER A 13 -15.42 -12.63 -10.10
C SER A 13 -14.89 -13.03 -8.74
N VAL A 14 -14.90 -12.09 -7.80
CA VAL A 14 -14.57 -12.30 -6.39
C VAL A 14 -15.81 -11.98 -5.57
N LYS A 15 -16.29 -12.91 -4.78
CA LYS A 15 -17.48 -12.73 -3.92
C LYS A 15 -17.11 -12.12 -2.59
N ALA A 16 -18.08 -11.52 -1.90
CA ALA A 16 -17.92 -10.98 -0.55
C ALA A 16 -17.27 -11.95 0.43
N SER A 17 -17.61 -13.25 0.36
CA SER A 17 -17.04 -14.29 1.21
C SER A 17 -15.54 -14.55 0.99
N GLU A 18 -15.02 -14.13 -0.15
CA GLU A 18 -13.62 -14.28 -0.52
C GLU A 18 -12.82 -13.01 -0.20
N LEU A 19 -13.50 -11.89 0.07
CA LEU A 19 -12.86 -10.65 0.48
C LEU A 19 -12.42 -10.75 1.95
N SER A 20 -11.18 -10.39 2.21
CA SER A 20 -10.70 -10.36 3.59
C SER A 20 -11.27 -9.15 4.32
N ALA A 21 -11.96 -9.39 5.43
CA ALA A 21 -12.45 -8.32 6.30
C ALA A 21 -11.30 -7.55 6.99
N THR A 22 -10.08 -8.09 6.97
CA THR A 22 -8.91 -7.48 7.62
C THR A 22 -8.16 -6.49 6.76
N THR A 23 -8.38 -6.49 5.43
CA THR A 23 -7.67 -5.58 4.52
C THR A 23 -8.27 -4.17 4.52
N PRO A 24 -7.44 -3.08 4.60
CA PRO A 24 -7.92 -1.70 4.66
C PRO A 24 -8.65 -1.24 3.41
N THR A 25 -8.31 -1.76 2.25
CA THR A 25 -8.86 -1.31 0.97
C THR A 25 -9.37 -2.47 0.11
N VAL A 26 -10.28 -2.15 -0.80
CA VAL A 26 -10.80 -3.10 -1.79
C VAL A 26 -9.68 -3.68 -2.65
N GLY A 27 -8.74 -2.82 -3.07
CA GLY A 27 -7.60 -3.25 -3.88
C GLY A 27 -6.70 -4.27 -3.18
N GLN A 28 -6.38 -4.05 -1.91
CA GLN A 28 -5.60 -5.02 -1.12
C GLN A 28 -6.33 -6.36 -0.98
N SER A 29 -7.65 -6.35 -0.91
CA SER A 29 -8.44 -7.59 -0.82
C SER A 29 -8.38 -8.44 -2.11
N LEU A 30 -7.92 -7.88 -3.22
CA LEU A 30 -7.77 -8.56 -4.51
C LEU A 30 -6.38 -9.17 -4.73
N VAL A 31 -5.41 -8.87 -3.85
CA VAL A 31 -4.04 -9.39 -3.96
C VAL A 31 -4.05 -10.91 -4.02
N GLY A 32 -3.45 -11.47 -5.09
CA GLY A 32 -3.31 -12.91 -5.29
C GLY A 32 -4.60 -13.68 -5.62
N LYS A 33 -5.78 -13.01 -5.67
CA LYS A 33 -7.07 -13.68 -5.89
C LYS A 33 -7.50 -13.73 -7.35
N VAL A 34 -6.94 -12.85 -8.17
CA VAL A 34 -7.38 -12.70 -9.56
C VAL A 34 -6.19 -12.80 -10.51
N ALA A 35 -6.16 -13.87 -11.32
CA ALA A 35 -5.11 -14.05 -12.33
C ALA A 35 -5.11 -12.89 -13.35
N GLY A 36 -3.91 -12.35 -13.67
CA GLY A 36 -3.74 -11.23 -14.61
C GLY A 36 -4.17 -9.86 -14.05
N VAL A 37 -4.33 -9.77 -12.75
CA VAL A 37 -4.49 -8.51 -12.01
C VAL A 37 -3.30 -8.36 -11.08
N GLU A 38 -2.57 -7.28 -11.26
CA GLU A 38 -1.43 -6.91 -10.47
C GLU A 38 -1.85 -5.78 -9.52
N VAL A 39 -1.58 -5.96 -8.24
CA VAL A 39 -1.91 -4.98 -7.21
C VAL A 39 -0.60 -4.54 -6.57
N HIS A 40 -0.26 -3.29 -6.76
CA HIS A 40 0.92 -2.67 -6.16
C HIS A 40 0.53 -1.72 -5.04
N GLN A 41 1.11 -1.92 -3.89
CA GLN A 41 1.10 -0.94 -2.81
C GLN A 41 2.34 -0.07 -2.94
N THR A 42 2.16 1.21 -3.20
CA THR A 42 3.26 2.16 -3.45
C THR A 42 3.95 2.56 -2.16
N SER A 43 3.22 2.54 -1.06
CA SER A 43 3.69 2.95 0.26
C SER A 43 2.99 2.11 1.33
N GLY A 44 3.63 2.01 2.51
CA GLY A 44 3.02 1.42 3.72
C GLY A 44 2.32 2.46 4.59
N ALA A 45 2.18 3.70 4.13
CA ALA A 45 1.57 4.76 4.90
C ALA A 45 0.07 4.49 5.17
N PRO A 46 -0.43 4.87 6.34
CA PRO A 46 -1.84 4.74 6.66
C PRO A 46 -2.72 5.50 5.67
N GLY A 47 -3.80 4.87 5.20
CA GLY A 47 -4.72 5.49 4.27
C GLY A 47 -4.28 5.51 2.80
N ASP A 48 -3.05 5.11 2.49
CA ASP A 48 -2.61 5.01 1.10
C ASP A 48 -3.39 3.96 0.34
N GLY A 49 -3.73 4.30 -0.90
CA GLY A 49 -4.36 3.41 -1.84
C GLY A 49 -3.40 2.36 -2.40
N VAL A 50 -3.94 1.45 -3.16
CA VAL A 50 -3.17 0.51 -3.97
C VAL A 50 -3.46 0.77 -5.44
N THR A 51 -2.43 0.66 -6.27
CA THR A 51 -2.59 0.74 -7.72
C THR A 51 -2.93 -0.65 -8.26
N ILE A 52 -4.07 -0.74 -8.94
CA ILE A 52 -4.49 -1.97 -9.63
C ILE A 52 -4.13 -1.83 -11.10
N ARG A 53 -3.53 -2.88 -11.68
CA ARG A 53 -3.27 -2.99 -13.11
C ARG A 53 -3.88 -4.28 -13.64
N VAL A 54 -4.59 -4.16 -14.76
CA VAL A 54 -5.21 -5.30 -15.44
C VAL A 54 -4.45 -5.53 -16.74
N ARG A 55 -3.82 -6.71 -16.89
CA ARG A 55 -2.99 -7.09 -18.06
C ARG A 55 -1.77 -6.22 -18.35
N GLY A 56 -1.19 -5.59 -17.30
CA GLY A 56 0.05 -4.82 -17.43
C GLY A 56 -0.15 -3.38 -17.92
N VAL A 57 0.93 -2.78 -18.41
CA VAL A 57 0.96 -1.38 -18.88
C VAL A 57 0.53 -1.31 -20.34
N ASN A 58 -0.59 -0.67 -20.62
CA ASN A 58 -1.15 -0.54 -21.98
C ASN A 58 -0.80 0.79 -22.66
N SER A 59 -0.22 1.76 -21.94
CA SER A 59 0.14 3.07 -22.47
C SER A 59 1.45 3.57 -21.87
N LEU A 60 2.25 4.24 -22.69
CA LEU A 60 3.49 4.90 -22.25
C LEU A 60 3.24 6.32 -21.69
N SER A 61 2.13 6.93 -22.04
CA SER A 61 1.85 8.35 -21.73
C SER A 61 0.51 8.59 -21.02
N ALA A 62 -0.36 7.59 -20.92
CA ALA A 62 -1.65 7.69 -20.24
C ALA A 62 -1.71 6.76 -19.03
N SER A 63 -2.60 7.05 -18.08
CA SER A 63 -2.85 6.17 -16.93
C SER A 63 -3.21 4.76 -17.38
N SER A 64 -2.55 3.76 -16.81
CA SER A 64 -2.84 2.35 -17.02
C SER A 64 -3.78 1.78 -15.95
N ALA A 65 -4.38 2.65 -15.13
CA ALA A 65 -5.35 2.26 -14.13
C ALA A 65 -6.67 1.81 -14.76
N PRO A 66 -7.34 0.80 -14.21
CA PRO A 66 -8.64 0.35 -14.70
C PRO A 66 -9.73 1.37 -14.39
N LEU A 67 -10.80 1.34 -15.14
CA LEU A 67 -12.01 2.10 -14.82
C LEU A 67 -12.75 1.42 -13.67
N TYR A 68 -13.02 2.15 -12.59
CA TYR A 68 -13.89 1.69 -11.53
C TYR A 68 -15.34 2.02 -11.85
N VAL A 69 -16.22 1.05 -11.65
CA VAL A 69 -17.68 1.23 -11.80
C VAL A 69 -18.35 0.65 -10.57
N ILE A 70 -19.04 1.51 -9.81
CA ILE A 70 -19.69 1.15 -8.57
C ILE A 70 -21.21 1.21 -8.81
N ASP A 71 -21.90 0.10 -8.62
CA ASP A 71 -23.35 -0.02 -8.84
C ASP A 71 -23.81 0.52 -10.20
N GLY A 72 -22.96 0.42 -11.23
CA GLY A 72 -23.22 0.88 -12.58
C GLY A 72 -22.76 2.31 -12.90
N TYR A 73 -22.22 3.05 -11.93
CA TYR A 73 -21.74 4.42 -12.12
C TYR A 73 -20.21 4.46 -12.12
N PRO A 74 -19.58 5.12 -13.12
CA PRO A 74 -18.15 5.33 -13.14
C PRO A 74 -17.69 6.13 -11.92
N ALA A 75 -16.63 5.67 -11.27
CA ALA A 75 -16.03 6.29 -10.09
C ALA A 75 -14.54 6.57 -10.32
N SER A 76 -13.95 7.44 -9.50
CA SER A 76 -12.50 7.67 -9.48
C SER A 76 -11.77 6.52 -8.77
N GLU A 77 -10.44 6.45 -8.96
CA GLU A 77 -9.57 5.48 -8.28
C GLU A 77 -9.59 5.63 -6.76
N ASP A 78 -9.84 6.86 -6.28
CA ASP A 78 -9.80 7.22 -4.86
C ASP A 78 -11.11 6.95 -4.12
N VAL A 79 -12.09 6.29 -4.75
CA VAL A 79 -13.33 5.94 -4.06
C VAL A 79 -13.10 4.82 -3.07
N PHE A 80 -13.13 5.18 -1.81
CA PHE A 80 -13.03 4.23 -0.71
C PHE A 80 -14.40 3.62 -0.41
N ILE A 81 -14.53 2.33 -0.65
CA ILE A 81 -15.69 1.54 -0.24
C ILE A 81 -15.25 0.62 0.90
N ASN A 82 -16.08 0.51 1.93
CA ASN A 82 -15.85 -0.47 2.97
C ASN A 82 -15.99 -1.88 2.37
N PRO A 83 -14.97 -2.76 2.47
CA PRO A 83 -15.07 -4.14 1.98
C PRO A 83 -16.30 -4.89 2.52
N SER A 84 -16.75 -4.57 3.73
CA SER A 84 -17.95 -5.17 4.33
C SER A 84 -19.25 -4.80 3.61
N ASP A 85 -19.28 -3.72 2.81
CA ASP A 85 -20.46 -3.30 2.06
C ASP A 85 -20.52 -3.90 0.65
N ILE A 86 -19.48 -4.63 0.23
CA ILE A 86 -19.36 -5.21 -1.12
C ILE A 86 -20.08 -6.56 -1.16
N GLU A 87 -20.84 -6.82 -2.22
CA GLU A 87 -21.43 -8.11 -2.56
C GLU A 87 -20.52 -8.90 -3.51
N SER A 88 -20.02 -8.25 -4.58
CA SER A 88 -19.07 -8.85 -5.50
C SER A 88 -18.20 -7.81 -6.20
N ILE A 89 -17.02 -8.26 -6.64
CA ILE A 89 -16.12 -7.51 -7.52
C ILE A 89 -15.95 -8.35 -8.78
N ASP A 90 -16.31 -7.79 -9.93
CA ASP A 90 -16.13 -8.41 -11.22
C ASP A 90 -15.11 -7.61 -12.04
N ILE A 91 -14.08 -8.27 -12.55
CA ILE A 91 -13.01 -7.63 -13.31
C ILE A 91 -13.11 -8.05 -14.77
N LEU A 92 -13.42 -7.05 -15.62
CA LEU A 92 -13.47 -7.22 -17.07
C LEU A 92 -12.06 -7.01 -17.63
N LYS A 93 -11.46 -8.09 -18.08
CA LYS A 93 -10.08 -8.08 -18.55
C LYS A 93 -9.96 -7.91 -20.06
N ASP A 94 -10.96 -8.34 -20.82
CA ASP A 94 -10.91 -8.29 -22.28
C ASP A 94 -11.64 -7.08 -22.86
N ALA A 95 -11.20 -6.68 -24.05
CA ALA A 95 -11.74 -5.51 -24.73
C ALA A 95 -13.21 -5.68 -25.11
N ALA A 96 -13.68 -6.90 -25.40
CA ALA A 96 -15.06 -7.15 -25.78
C ALA A 96 -16.01 -6.90 -24.61
N SER A 97 -15.67 -7.41 -23.41
CA SER A 97 -16.44 -7.16 -22.19
C SER A 97 -16.37 -5.69 -21.74
N ALA A 98 -15.25 -5.02 -21.97
CA ALA A 98 -15.03 -3.63 -21.59
C ALA A 98 -15.60 -2.63 -22.62
N ALA A 99 -15.99 -3.07 -23.83
CA ALA A 99 -16.42 -2.21 -24.93
C ALA A 99 -17.60 -1.29 -24.58
N ILE A 100 -18.50 -1.72 -23.70
CA ILE A 100 -19.65 -0.92 -23.25
C ILE A 100 -19.23 0.36 -22.50
N TYR A 101 -17.98 0.39 -21.97
CA TYR A 101 -17.41 1.55 -21.25
C TYR A 101 -16.56 2.44 -22.17
N GLY A 102 -16.48 2.10 -23.49
CA GLY A 102 -15.74 2.86 -24.49
C GLY A 102 -14.23 2.89 -24.21
N SER A 103 -13.58 3.97 -24.64
CA SER A 103 -12.13 4.16 -24.48
C SER A 103 -11.64 4.16 -23.01
N ARG A 104 -12.50 4.54 -22.08
CA ARG A 104 -12.18 4.51 -20.64
C ARG A 104 -11.99 3.09 -20.10
N GLY A 105 -12.56 2.08 -20.75
CA GLY A 105 -12.40 0.68 -20.38
C GLY A 105 -11.17 -0.01 -20.98
N ALA A 106 -10.34 0.70 -21.75
CA ALA A 106 -9.18 0.12 -22.45
C ALA A 106 -8.16 -0.56 -21.53
N SER A 107 -7.95 -0.02 -20.33
CA SER A 107 -7.06 -0.58 -19.29
C SER A 107 -7.74 -1.60 -18.38
N GLY A 108 -8.94 -2.08 -18.76
CA GLY A 108 -9.76 -2.97 -17.94
C GLY A 108 -10.82 -2.21 -17.12
N VAL A 109 -11.80 -2.95 -16.61
CA VAL A 109 -12.88 -2.37 -15.80
C VAL A 109 -13.06 -3.20 -14.53
N VAL A 110 -13.11 -2.55 -13.38
CA VAL A 110 -13.40 -3.12 -12.06
C VAL A 110 -14.84 -2.76 -11.70
N LEU A 111 -15.74 -3.74 -11.77
CA LEU A 111 -17.14 -3.57 -11.40
C LEU A 111 -17.31 -3.94 -9.94
N ILE A 112 -17.74 -3.01 -9.13
CA ILE A 112 -18.01 -3.23 -7.72
C ILE A 112 -19.53 -3.19 -7.53
N THR A 113 -20.08 -4.30 -7.08
CA THR A 113 -21.51 -4.38 -6.70
C THR A 113 -21.59 -4.33 -5.19
N THR A 114 -22.37 -3.38 -4.68
CA THR A 114 -22.55 -3.24 -3.22
C THR A 114 -23.79 -4.00 -2.76
N LYS A 115 -23.82 -4.37 -1.49
CA LYS A 115 -24.92 -5.07 -0.86
C LYS A 115 -26.20 -4.27 -0.95
N ARG A 116 -27.31 -4.95 -1.22
CA ARG A 116 -28.66 -4.39 -1.28
C ARG A 116 -29.62 -5.25 -0.48
N GLY A 117 -30.73 -4.67 -0.01
CA GLY A 117 -31.81 -5.45 0.59
C GLY A 117 -32.44 -6.41 -0.43
N LYS A 118 -32.96 -7.53 0.06
CA LYS A 118 -33.62 -8.55 -0.79
C LYS A 118 -35.12 -8.48 -0.57
N ASP A 119 -35.88 -8.92 -1.59
CA ASP A 119 -37.33 -8.99 -1.52
C ASP A 119 -37.79 -9.98 -0.43
N GLY A 120 -38.72 -9.52 0.43
CA GLY A 120 -39.25 -10.35 1.53
C GLY A 120 -38.25 -10.61 2.68
N GLU A 121 -37.10 -9.92 2.70
CA GLU A 121 -36.11 -10.07 3.76
C GLU A 121 -36.49 -9.21 4.98
N ALA A 122 -36.61 -9.87 6.15
CA ALA A 122 -36.79 -9.13 7.41
C ALA A 122 -35.56 -8.23 7.69
N ALA A 123 -35.76 -7.15 8.41
CA ALA A 123 -34.69 -6.26 8.79
C ALA A 123 -33.59 -7.03 9.56
N LYS A 124 -32.38 -7.02 9.03
CA LYS A 124 -31.22 -7.66 9.62
C LYS A 124 -30.18 -6.59 9.95
N VAL A 125 -29.78 -6.53 11.21
CA VAL A 125 -28.64 -5.70 11.67
C VAL A 125 -27.41 -6.57 11.73
N SER A 126 -26.31 -6.11 11.18
CA SER A 126 -25.01 -6.76 11.26
C SER A 126 -24.00 -5.78 11.83
N TYR A 127 -23.15 -6.26 12.72
CA TYR A 127 -22.01 -5.53 13.25
C TYR A 127 -20.74 -6.34 13.02
N ASP A 128 -19.79 -5.74 12.33
CA ASP A 128 -18.50 -6.32 12.04
C ASP A 128 -17.42 -5.52 12.77
N PHE A 129 -16.62 -6.19 13.57
CA PHE A 129 -15.47 -5.63 14.25
C PHE A 129 -14.22 -6.38 13.85
N SER A 130 -13.14 -5.64 13.56
CA SER A 130 -11.82 -6.23 13.36
C SER A 130 -10.75 -5.37 14.01
N TYR A 131 -9.79 -6.04 14.64
CA TYR A 131 -8.59 -5.43 15.18
C TYR A 131 -7.38 -6.21 14.66
N GLY A 132 -6.35 -5.51 14.25
CA GLY A 132 -5.10 -6.08 13.77
C GLY A 132 -3.91 -5.27 14.24
N ILE A 133 -2.74 -5.90 14.20
CA ILE A 133 -1.46 -5.25 14.48
C ILE A 133 -0.64 -5.31 13.20
N GLN A 134 -0.16 -4.15 12.77
CA GLN A 134 0.77 -3.99 11.67
C GLN A 134 2.18 -3.91 12.23
N GLN A 135 3.10 -4.59 11.60
CA GLN A 135 4.51 -4.57 11.98
C GLN A 135 5.38 -4.59 10.71
N LEU A 136 6.59 -4.12 10.83
CA LEU A 136 7.56 -4.22 9.75
C LEU A 136 7.90 -5.71 9.53
N ASP A 137 7.76 -6.16 8.29
CA ASP A 137 8.03 -7.55 7.92
C ASP A 137 9.53 -7.86 8.00
N HIS A 138 10.37 -6.95 7.54
CA HIS A 138 11.81 -7.15 7.48
C HIS A 138 12.56 -5.83 7.68
N LYS A 139 13.57 -5.85 8.54
CA LYS A 139 14.54 -4.77 8.70
C LYS A 139 15.71 -4.98 7.76
N VAL A 140 16.32 -3.90 7.34
CA VAL A 140 17.58 -3.96 6.58
C VAL A 140 18.72 -4.22 7.57
N ASP A 141 19.56 -5.23 7.29
CA ASP A 141 20.76 -5.47 8.06
C ASP A 141 21.75 -4.32 7.85
N LEU A 142 21.87 -3.47 8.84
CA LEU A 142 22.80 -2.35 8.86
C LEU A 142 24.01 -2.69 9.74
N LEU A 143 25.14 -2.05 9.43
CA LEU A 143 26.33 -2.13 10.27
C LEU A 143 26.06 -1.41 11.60
N ASN A 144 26.46 -2.01 12.70
CA ASN A 144 26.53 -1.31 13.97
C ASN A 144 27.68 -0.29 13.98
N SER A 145 27.73 0.57 14.97
CA SER A 145 28.72 1.66 15.04
C SER A 145 30.17 1.15 15.05
N THR A 146 30.44 0.01 15.68
CA THR A 146 31.76 -0.63 15.68
C THR A 146 32.14 -1.15 14.30
N GLN A 147 31.24 -1.88 13.64
CA GLN A 147 31.46 -2.41 12.29
C GLN A 147 31.63 -1.26 11.27
N PHE A 148 30.81 -0.22 11.37
CA PHE A 148 30.94 0.97 10.52
C PHE A 148 32.28 1.66 10.70
N ARG A 149 32.74 1.85 11.96
CA ARG A 149 34.06 2.41 12.27
C ARG A 149 35.16 1.60 11.60
N ASP A 150 35.13 0.29 11.79
CA ASP A 150 36.17 -0.60 11.28
C ASP A 150 36.21 -0.60 9.74
N LEU A 151 35.04 -0.70 9.11
CA LEU A 151 34.90 -0.58 7.66
C LEU A 151 35.43 0.77 7.14
N LEU A 152 35.13 1.86 7.82
CA LEU A 152 35.59 3.19 7.41
C LEU A 152 37.11 3.31 7.53
N ILE A 153 37.72 2.81 8.63
CA ILE A 153 39.17 2.80 8.81
C ILE A 153 39.84 2.01 7.67
N ASP A 154 39.34 0.81 7.38
CA ASP A 154 39.87 -0.04 6.32
C ASP A 154 39.71 0.59 4.94
N ALA A 155 38.55 1.15 4.63
CA ALA A 155 38.28 1.82 3.37
C ALA A 155 39.23 3.01 3.15
N ARG A 156 39.43 3.84 4.18
CA ARG A 156 40.32 5.00 4.13
C ARG A 156 41.79 4.60 3.99
N ASN A 157 42.23 3.59 4.72
CA ASN A 157 43.58 3.05 4.60
C ASN A 157 43.82 2.41 3.23
N ASN A 158 42.85 1.67 2.68
CA ASN A 158 42.98 1.10 1.34
C ASN A 158 43.00 2.18 0.26
N SER A 159 42.16 3.21 0.36
CA SER A 159 42.19 4.36 -0.54
C SER A 159 43.55 5.05 -0.50
N TYR A 160 44.09 5.31 0.70
CA TYR A 160 45.40 5.90 0.89
C TYR A 160 46.49 5.04 0.27
N ARG A 161 46.50 3.74 0.56
CA ARG A 161 47.46 2.77 -0.01
C ARG A 161 47.46 2.79 -1.54
N LEU A 162 46.28 2.69 -2.16
CA LEU A 162 46.18 2.63 -3.62
C LEU A 162 46.69 3.93 -4.27
N ARG A 163 46.32 5.09 -3.72
CA ARG A 163 46.75 6.38 -4.23
C ARG A 163 48.23 6.63 -4.04
N ALA A 164 48.77 6.31 -2.87
CA ALA A 164 50.21 6.44 -2.57
C ALA A 164 51.02 5.55 -3.46
N THR A 165 50.59 4.29 -3.68
CA THR A 165 51.29 3.34 -4.59
C THR A 165 51.26 3.86 -6.02
N ALA A 166 50.12 4.38 -6.51
CA ALA A 166 50.02 4.97 -7.85
C ALA A 166 50.87 6.22 -8.02
N ALA A 167 51.05 7.01 -6.97
CA ALA A 167 51.94 8.19 -6.97
C ALA A 167 53.42 7.89 -6.72
N GLY A 168 53.78 6.64 -6.46
CA GLY A 168 55.18 6.25 -6.10
C GLY A 168 55.59 6.79 -4.73
N VAL A 169 54.67 7.09 -3.83
CA VAL A 169 54.93 7.63 -2.50
C VAL A 169 54.80 6.52 -1.45
N SER A 170 55.71 6.51 -0.48
CA SER A 170 55.65 5.58 0.67
C SER A 170 54.37 5.85 1.49
N TRP A 171 53.75 4.79 1.98
CA TRP A 171 52.56 4.88 2.80
C TRP A 171 52.67 3.98 4.05
N SER A 172 51.93 4.35 5.11
CA SER A 172 51.72 3.53 6.31
C SER A 172 50.29 3.70 6.79
N PRO A 173 49.62 2.63 7.28
CA PRO A 173 48.31 2.77 7.90
C PRO A 173 48.33 3.68 9.16
N TYR A 174 49.52 3.89 9.74
CA TYR A 174 49.74 4.75 10.92
C TYR A 174 50.08 6.20 10.57
N ASP A 175 50.19 6.54 9.29
CA ASP A 175 50.32 7.94 8.87
C ASP A 175 49.04 8.70 9.30
N ASP A 176 49.22 9.71 10.12
CA ASP A 176 48.11 10.54 10.55
C ASP A 176 47.61 11.46 9.43
N ASN A 177 46.54 12.16 9.66
CA ASN A 177 45.94 13.04 8.67
C ASN A 177 46.87 14.15 8.21
N THR A 178 47.78 14.64 9.11
CA THR A 178 48.77 15.68 8.79
C THR A 178 49.77 15.12 7.78
N VAL A 179 50.29 13.93 8.04
CA VAL A 179 51.23 13.23 7.12
C VAL A 179 50.57 12.93 5.80
N ARG A 180 49.34 12.44 5.79
CA ARG A 180 48.59 12.15 4.54
C ARG A 180 48.39 13.42 3.70
N ALA A 181 48.03 14.53 4.33
CA ALA A 181 47.88 15.83 3.65
C ALA A 181 49.24 16.36 3.14
N ALA A 182 50.34 16.25 3.96
CA ALA A 182 51.67 16.67 3.54
C ALA A 182 52.21 15.88 2.34
N LYS A 183 51.76 14.63 2.17
CA LYS A 183 52.05 13.82 0.98
C LYS A 183 51.16 14.14 -0.24
N GLY A 184 50.30 15.16 -0.14
CA GLY A 184 49.47 15.68 -1.24
C GLY A 184 48.11 14.98 -1.41
N PHE A 185 47.65 14.19 -0.45
CA PHE A 185 46.38 13.48 -0.58
C PHE A 185 45.24 14.25 0.08
N SER A 186 44.07 14.23 -0.55
CA SER A 186 42.85 14.84 -0.02
C SER A 186 42.32 14.07 1.20
N LEU A 187 42.18 14.76 2.32
CA LEU A 187 41.64 14.15 3.54
C LEU A 187 40.15 13.75 3.41
N ALA A 188 39.41 14.33 2.44
CA ALA A 188 38.06 13.87 2.14
C ALA A 188 38.03 12.43 1.64
N GLU A 189 39.13 11.96 1.02
CA GLU A 189 39.23 10.65 0.41
C GLU A 189 40.03 9.63 1.23
N VAL A 190 41.06 10.10 1.93
CA VAL A 190 41.99 9.23 2.69
C VAL A 190 42.06 9.54 4.17
N GLY A 191 41.44 10.63 4.63
CA GLY A 191 41.50 11.05 6.05
C GLY A 191 40.64 10.12 6.91
N ILE A 192 41.15 9.78 8.11
CA ILE A 192 40.39 9.07 9.14
C ILE A 192 40.04 10.07 10.23
N PRO A 193 38.76 10.35 10.49
CA PRO A 193 38.40 11.25 11.59
C PRO A 193 38.84 10.74 12.96
N SER A 194 39.28 11.63 13.82
CA SER A 194 39.77 11.30 15.16
C SER A 194 38.75 10.63 16.07
N MET A 195 37.47 10.78 15.75
CA MET A 195 36.39 10.08 16.46
C MET A 195 36.37 8.57 16.17
N PHE A 196 37.02 8.10 15.12
CA PHE A 196 37.08 6.69 14.75
C PHE A 196 38.44 6.04 15.05
N TYR A 197 39.54 6.80 14.99
CA TYR A 197 40.87 6.28 15.19
C TYR A 197 41.79 7.29 15.89
N ASP A 198 42.41 6.84 16.95
CA ASP A 198 43.46 7.62 17.65
C ASP A 198 44.85 7.26 17.11
N PHE A 199 45.44 8.17 16.37
CA PHE A 199 46.79 7.98 15.80
C PHE A 199 47.88 8.00 16.84
N THR A 200 47.63 8.56 18.02
CA THR A 200 48.62 8.61 19.13
C THR A 200 48.80 7.24 19.78
N THR A 201 47.67 6.59 20.09
CA THR A 201 47.63 5.25 20.67
C THR A 201 47.63 4.15 19.60
N ARG A 202 47.40 4.52 18.35
CA ARG A 202 47.26 3.61 17.19
C ARG A 202 46.15 2.61 17.36
N THR A 203 45.06 3.02 17.96
CA THR A 203 43.91 2.16 18.25
C THR A 203 42.61 2.76 17.72
N PRO A 204 41.63 1.91 17.27
CA PRO A 204 40.29 2.38 17.02
C PRO A 204 39.64 2.94 18.28
N VAL A 205 38.96 4.07 18.14
CA VAL A 205 38.19 4.69 19.24
C VAL A 205 36.87 3.90 19.40
N THR A 206 36.54 3.53 20.64
CA THR A 206 35.29 2.89 20.96
C THR A 206 34.14 3.87 20.69
N PRO A 207 33.14 3.52 19.87
CA PRO A 207 31.96 4.36 19.62
C PRO A 207 31.23 4.62 20.96
N GLN A 208 30.84 5.86 21.18
CA GLN A 208 30.11 6.26 22.39
C GLN A 208 28.64 5.89 22.32
N TYR A 209 28.06 5.81 21.10
CA TYR A 209 26.67 5.52 20.84
C TYR A 209 26.55 4.44 19.76
N ASP A 210 25.57 3.59 19.92
CA ASP A 210 25.21 2.54 18.94
C ASP A 210 23.69 2.47 18.87
N THR A 211 23.09 3.41 18.12
CA THR A 211 21.65 3.55 18.00
C THR A 211 21.16 2.86 16.75
N ASP A 212 20.26 1.89 16.90
CA ASP A 212 19.50 1.34 15.76
C ASP A 212 18.37 2.30 15.40
N TRP A 213 18.59 3.11 14.38
CA TRP A 213 17.60 4.07 13.91
C TRP A 213 16.36 3.41 13.33
N GLN A 214 16.41 2.14 12.92
CA GLN A 214 15.24 1.42 12.49
C GLN A 214 14.36 1.07 13.69
N ASP A 215 14.94 0.71 14.83
CA ASP A 215 14.18 0.47 16.07
C ASP A 215 13.53 1.73 16.63
N GLU A 216 14.21 2.87 16.48
CA GLU A 216 13.65 4.17 16.90
C GLU A 216 12.53 4.65 15.95
N LEU A 217 12.62 4.32 14.66
CA LEU A 217 11.68 4.80 13.64
C LEU A 217 10.44 3.92 13.54
N PHE A 218 10.60 2.59 13.59
CA PHE A 218 9.53 1.65 13.36
C PHE A 218 8.93 1.12 14.66
N SER A 219 7.63 1.16 14.75
CA SER A 219 6.87 0.62 15.87
C SER A 219 5.72 -0.26 15.38
N ASN A 220 5.23 -1.13 16.26
CA ASN A 220 4.00 -1.86 15.98
C ASN A 220 2.83 -0.89 16.01
N ALA A 221 1.94 -1.00 15.02
CA ALA A 221 0.83 -0.09 14.82
C ALA A 221 -0.51 -0.84 14.82
N GLY A 222 -1.51 -0.27 15.48
CA GLY A 222 -2.86 -0.81 15.52
C GLY A 222 -3.67 -0.46 14.28
N ILE A 223 -4.55 -1.36 13.86
CA ILE A 223 -5.64 -1.05 12.94
C ILE A 223 -6.94 -1.57 13.52
N MET A 224 -7.92 -0.71 13.65
CA MET A 224 -9.21 -1.01 14.22
C MET A 224 -10.33 -0.61 13.26
N ARG A 225 -11.34 -1.46 13.12
CA ARG A 225 -12.52 -1.17 12.31
C ARG A 225 -13.79 -1.59 12.98
N HIS A 226 -14.79 -0.74 12.82
CA HIS A 226 -16.16 -0.99 13.20
C HIS A 226 -17.04 -0.77 11.98
N ASN A 227 -17.94 -1.68 11.70
CA ASN A 227 -18.93 -1.52 10.66
C ASN A 227 -20.29 -1.99 11.15
N VAL A 228 -21.27 -1.12 11.09
CA VAL A 228 -22.67 -1.44 11.41
C VAL A 228 -23.44 -1.34 10.12
N SER A 229 -24.24 -2.35 9.80
CA SER A 229 -25.11 -2.31 8.63
C SER A 229 -26.49 -2.84 8.94
N VAL A 230 -27.47 -2.28 8.26
CA VAL A 230 -28.86 -2.71 8.31
C VAL A 230 -29.33 -3.00 6.90
N THR A 231 -29.82 -4.20 6.66
CA THR A 231 -30.40 -4.63 5.38
C THR A 231 -31.81 -5.13 5.60
N GLY A 232 -32.66 -4.93 4.61
CA GLY A 232 -34.03 -5.47 4.66
C GLY A 232 -34.81 -5.11 3.41
N GLY A 233 -35.98 -5.69 3.25
CA GLY A 233 -36.79 -5.36 2.10
C GLY A 233 -38.15 -6.04 2.07
N SER A 234 -39.06 -5.36 1.39
CA SER A 234 -40.35 -5.87 0.97
C SER A 234 -40.43 -5.84 -0.56
N LYS A 235 -41.55 -6.29 -1.12
CA LYS A 235 -41.80 -6.16 -2.57
C LYS A 235 -41.78 -4.69 -3.04
N ALA A 236 -42.11 -3.75 -2.16
CA ALA A 236 -42.21 -2.33 -2.49
C ALA A 236 -40.92 -1.57 -2.24
N ILE A 237 -40.18 -1.91 -1.20
CA ILE A 237 -38.98 -1.16 -0.78
C ILE A 237 -37.89 -2.14 -0.34
N LYS A 238 -36.68 -1.95 -0.85
CA LYS A 238 -35.46 -2.66 -0.43
C LYS A 238 -34.47 -1.62 0.02
N TYR A 239 -33.81 -1.86 1.13
CA TYR A 239 -32.88 -0.91 1.69
C TYR A 239 -31.64 -1.58 2.28
N MET A 240 -30.56 -0.84 2.24
CA MET A 240 -29.31 -1.12 2.94
C MET A 240 -28.75 0.21 3.42
N ALA A 241 -28.39 0.28 4.68
CA ALA A 241 -27.66 1.40 5.26
C ALA A 241 -26.47 0.86 6.05
N SER A 242 -25.31 1.49 5.91
CA SER A 242 -24.11 1.14 6.67
C SER A 242 -23.40 2.38 7.18
N LEU A 243 -22.70 2.20 8.29
CA LEU A 243 -21.80 3.17 8.89
C LEU A 243 -20.53 2.45 9.32
N GLY A 244 -19.41 2.88 8.78
CA GLY A 244 -18.09 2.32 9.07
C GLY A 244 -17.19 3.36 9.70
N TYR A 245 -16.40 2.94 10.67
CA TYR A 245 -15.30 3.69 11.26
C TYR A 245 -14.03 2.85 11.16
N MET A 246 -12.94 3.46 10.72
CA MET A 246 -11.61 2.86 10.69
C MET A 246 -10.61 3.81 11.33
N ASP A 247 -9.77 3.25 12.16
CA ASP A 247 -8.62 3.91 12.78
C ASP A 247 -7.39 3.05 12.51
N GLN A 248 -6.40 3.64 11.85
CA GLN A 248 -5.17 2.97 11.44
C GLN A 248 -3.97 3.82 11.84
N ASP A 249 -3.18 3.32 12.76
CA ASP A 249 -1.87 3.88 13.06
C ASP A 249 -0.85 3.40 12.02
N GLY A 250 0.18 4.21 11.79
CA GLY A 250 1.29 3.83 10.93
C GLY A 250 2.46 3.27 11.71
N ILE A 251 3.20 2.37 11.08
CA ILE A 251 4.42 1.80 11.64
C ILE A 251 5.56 2.83 11.80
N ILE A 252 5.44 4.00 11.16
CA ILE A 252 6.34 5.15 11.32
C ILE A 252 5.61 6.22 12.11
N ALA A 253 6.08 6.53 13.31
CA ALA A 253 5.50 7.58 14.15
C ALA A 253 5.92 9.00 13.69
N PRO A 254 5.03 10.01 13.79
CA PRO A 254 3.62 9.98 14.16
C PRO A 254 2.75 9.95 12.89
N SER A 255 2.34 8.81 12.42
CA SER A 255 1.42 8.72 11.30
C SER A 255 0.17 7.95 11.68
N ASN A 256 -0.99 8.50 11.35
CA ASN A 256 -2.27 7.83 11.54
C ASN A 256 -3.27 8.22 10.44
N HIS A 257 -4.28 7.42 10.25
CA HIS A 257 -5.37 7.67 9.32
C HIS A 257 -6.70 7.21 9.92
N ASN A 258 -7.64 8.17 10.07
CA ASN A 258 -8.97 7.91 10.54
C ASN A 258 -9.96 8.13 9.42
N ARG A 259 -10.95 7.23 9.29
CA ARG A 259 -11.96 7.33 8.25
C ARG A 259 -13.34 6.93 8.76
N ILE A 260 -14.33 7.73 8.40
CA ILE A 260 -15.74 7.42 8.57
C ILE A 260 -16.34 7.24 7.18
N ASN A 261 -17.10 6.18 6.98
CA ASN A 261 -17.82 5.92 5.75
C ASN A 261 -19.30 5.72 6.07
N ALA A 262 -20.17 6.32 5.28
CA ALA A 262 -21.60 6.04 5.34
C ALA A 262 -22.12 5.68 3.95
N ARG A 263 -23.00 4.68 3.87
CA ARG A 263 -23.65 4.27 2.62
C ARG A 263 -25.12 4.00 2.84
N ILE A 264 -25.94 4.42 1.88
CA ILE A 264 -27.37 4.14 1.83
C ILE A 264 -27.71 3.70 0.41
N ASN A 265 -28.30 2.53 0.28
CA ASN A 265 -28.89 2.02 -0.95
C ASN A 265 -30.39 1.82 -0.70
N LEU A 266 -31.23 2.45 -1.53
CA LEU A 266 -32.68 2.36 -1.44
C LEU A 266 -33.25 2.09 -2.85
N ASP A 267 -33.97 0.99 -2.99
CA ASP A 267 -34.73 0.66 -4.20
C ASP A 267 -36.20 0.65 -3.84
N ALA A 268 -36.99 1.58 -4.40
CA ALA A 268 -38.41 1.71 -4.15
C ALA A 268 -39.23 1.50 -5.42
N GLN A 269 -40.15 0.55 -5.40
CA GLN A 269 -41.11 0.33 -6.48
C GLN A 269 -42.32 1.25 -6.25
N ILE A 270 -42.31 2.42 -6.90
CA ILE A 270 -43.36 3.43 -6.74
C ILE A 270 -44.69 2.98 -7.39
N THR A 271 -44.55 2.34 -8.55
CA THR A 271 -45.67 1.73 -9.26
C THR A 271 -45.24 0.41 -9.88
N LYS A 272 -46.17 -0.36 -10.45
CA LYS A 272 -45.82 -1.58 -11.18
C LYS A 272 -44.83 -1.39 -12.37
N ARG A 273 -44.66 -0.13 -12.83
CA ARG A 273 -43.82 0.24 -13.97
C ARG A 273 -42.71 1.21 -13.65
N LEU A 274 -42.68 1.77 -12.41
CA LEU A 274 -41.71 2.77 -12.00
C LEU A 274 -40.99 2.32 -10.73
N THR A 275 -39.68 2.21 -10.82
CA THR A 275 -38.77 1.94 -9.71
C THR A 275 -37.82 3.11 -9.57
N ALA A 276 -37.67 3.64 -8.37
CA ALA A 276 -36.65 4.62 -8.02
C ALA A 276 -35.52 3.92 -7.27
N CYS A 277 -34.28 4.17 -7.69
CA CYS A 277 -33.09 3.65 -7.03
C CYS A 277 -32.23 4.83 -6.57
N ILE A 278 -31.84 4.83 -5.31
CA ILE A 278 -30.95 5.84 -4.71
C ILE A 278 -29.75 5.08 -4.14
N SER A 279 -28.56 5.50 -4.52
CA SER A 279 -27.30 5.05 -3.90
C SER A 279 -26.53 6.30 -3.49
N TYR A 280 -26.23 6.41 -2.22
CA TYR A 280 -25.45 7.51 -1.65
C TYR A 280 -24.29 6.93 -0.84
N SER A 281 -23.10 7.53 -0.98
CA SER A 281 -21.92 7.19 -0.18
C SER A 281 -21.13 8.44 0.16
N MET A 282 -20.64 8.49 1.38
CA MET A 282 -19.82 9.58 1.92
C MET A 282 -18.55 8.99 2.51
#